data_3bed9e65f38de95b36ef7cdcccc25a22
#
_entry.id   3bed9e65f38de95b36ef7cdcccc25a22
#
_cell.length_a   1.000
_cell.length_b   1.000
_cell.length_c   1.000
_cell.angle_alpha   90.00
_cell.angle_beta   90.00
_cell.angle_gamma   90.00
#
_symmetry.space_group_name_H-M   'P 1'
#
loop_
_entity.id
_entity.type
_entity.pdbx_description
1 polymer ?
#
loop_
_entity_poly.entity_id
_entity_poly.type
_entity_poly.pdbx_seq_one_letter_code
_entity_poly.pdbx_strand_id
1 'polypeptide(L)'
;MGSLERNFIEAEVNQCREEGRDVGAIAERVKAAFEGQPDQAELEALYDELIQTPVRDDFPYHEPSELVEIRAARPEGPRRYATTLDRNTQYQKTYGGWLGRAAGCALGKPVEGWHRDRIDQYLSLIHI
;
A
#
# COMPACT_ATOMS: atom_id res chain seq x y z
N MET A 1 15.44 -7.61 17.76
CA MET A 1 14.17 -7.03 17.31
C MET A 1 14.21 -5.58 17.73
N GLY A 2 13.92 -4.61 16.86
CA GLY A 2 13.83 -3.20 17.26
C GLY A 2 12.61 -2.99 18.16
N SER A 3 12.65 -1.95 19.00
CA SER A 3 11.50 -1.58 19.83
C SER A 3 10.34 -1.12 18.93
N LEU A 4 9.10 -1.52 19.27
CA LEU A 4 7.92 -0.99 18.62
C LEU A 4 7.73 0.46 19.07
N GLU A 5 7.63 1.36 18.10
CA GLU A 5 7.40 2.77 18.36
C GLU A 5 5.90 3.10 18.21
N ARG A 6 5.46 4.12 18.94
CA ARG A 6 4.08 4.62 18.89
C ARG A 6 3.60 4.87 17.47
N ASN A 7 4.39 5.61 16.69
CA ASN A 7 4.04 5.97 15.32
C ASN A 7 3.85 4.75 14.41
N PHE A 8 4.59 3.67 14.68
CA PHE A 8 4.46 2.42 13.94
C PHE A 8 3.11 1.75 14.20
N ILE A 9 2.69 1.63 15.47
CA ILE A 9 1.41 0.99 15.80
C ILE A 9 0.22 1.84 15.33
N GLU A 10 0.30 3.17 15.44
CA GLU A 10 -0.74 4.08 14.91
C GLU A 10 -0.87 3.94 13.38
N ALA A 11 0.24 3.81 12.66
CA ALA A 11 0.24 3.56 11.23
C ALA A 11 -0.37 2.20 10.89
N GLU A 12 -0.05 1.15 11.67
CA GLU A 12 -0.60 -0.19 11.49
C GLU A 12 -2.12 -0.26 11.75
N VAL A 13 -2.63 0.48 12.75
CA VAL A 13 -4.09 0.62 12.96
C VAL A 13 -4.77 1.18 11.71
N ASN A 14 -4.17 2.18 11.07
CA ASN A 14 -4.71 2.75 9.84
C ASN A 14 -4.60 1.78 8.67
N GLN A 15 -3.48 1.09 8.52
CA GLN A 15 -3.29 0.05 7.52
C GLN A 15 -4.34 -1.07 7.63
N CYS A 16 -4.50 -1.64 8.82
CA CYS A 16 -5.51 -2.66 9.08
C CYS A 16 -6.94 -2.18 8.79
N ARG A 17 -7.24 -0.91 9.07
CA ARG A 17 -8.55 -0.31 8.72
C ARG A 17 -8.76 -0.22 7.22
N GLU A 18 -7.74 0.18 6.47
CA GLU A 18 -7.77 0.26 5.00
C GLU A 18 -7.88 -1.12 4.36
N GLU A 19 -7.30 -2.15 4.98
CA GLU A 19 -7.47 -3.56 4.62
C GLU A 19 -8.84 -4.15 5.00
N GLY A 20 -9.74 -3.34 5.51
CA GLY A 20 -11.10 -3.76 5.87
C GLY A 20 -11.22 -4.53 7.17
N ARG A 21 -10.20 -4.56 8.03
CA ARG A 21 -10.26 -5.23 9.33
C ARG A 21 -11.13 -4.47 10.32
N ASP A 22 -11.77 -5.20 11.23
CA ASP A 22 -12.59 -4.61 12.30
C ASP A 22 -11.72 -4.12 13.47
N VAL A 23 -11.04 -3.03 13.25
CA VAL A 23 -10.08 -2.48 14.23
C VAL A 23 -10.69 -1.53 15.27
N GLY A 24 -12.01 -1.34 15.29
CA GLY A 24 -12.64 -0.35 16.17
C GLY A 24 -12.25 -0.50 17.64
N ALA A 25 -12.46 -1.69 18.20
CA ALA A 25 -12.19 -1.95 19.61
C ALA A 25 -10.68 -1.91 19.96
N ILE A 26 -9.82 -2.49 19.10
CA ILE A 26 -8.38 -2.51 19.34
C ILE A 26 -7.76 -1.12 19.19
N ALA A 27 -8.25 -0.29 18.27
CA ALA A 27 -7.77 1.07 18.08
C ALA A 27 -7.99 1.94 19.33
N GLU A 28 -9.15 1.82 19.99
CA GLU A 28 -9.40 2.53 21.25
C GLU A 28 -8.48 2.03 22.39
N ARG A 29 -8.18 0.75 22.45
CA ARG A 29 -7.23 0.20 23.43
C ARG A 29 -5.80 0.67 23.16
N VAL A 30 -5.36 0.71 21.92
CA VAL A 30 -4.05 1.27 21.51
C VAL A 30 -3.96 2.73 21.97
N LYS A 31 -4.98 3.52 21.72
CA LYS A 31 -5.03 4.93 22.14
C LYS A 31 -4.96 5.06 23.66
N ALA A 32 -5.74 4.30 24.41
CA ALA A 32 -5.74 4.31 25.87
C ALA A 32 -4.37 3.88 26.45
N ALA A 33 -3.73 2.86 25.87
CA ALA A 33 -2.41 2.42 26.28
C ALA A 33 -1.37 3.56 26.15
N PHE A 34 -1.42 4.33 25.06
CA PHE A 34 -0.50 5.46 24.87
C PHE A 34 -0.70 6.63 25.82
N GLU A 35 -1.87 6.75 26.46
CA GLU A 35 -2.09 7.72 27.53
C GLU A 35 -1.40 7.27 28.84
N GLY A 36 -1.25 5.95 29.03
CA GLY A 36 -0.67 5.32 30.21
C GLY A 36 0.85 5.07 30.17
N GLN A 37 1.55 5.41 29.11
CA GLN A 37 2.96 5.05 28.87
C GLN A 37 3.21 3.53 28.89
N PRO A 38 2.73 2.80 27.87
CA PRO A 38 2.79 1.34 27.83
C PRO A 38 4.24 0.85 27.78
N ASP A 39 4.50 -0.30 28.39
CA ASP A 39 5.76 -0.99 28.20
C ASP A 39 5.84 -1.72 26.84
N GLN A 40 7.02 -2.22 26.51
CA GLN A 40 7.25 -2.89 25.23
C GLN A 40 6.42 -4.17 25.07
N ALA A 41 6.19 -4.93 26.16
CA ALA A 41 5.41 -6.15 26.11
C ALA A 41 3.92 -5.88 25.85
N GLU A 42 3.39 -4.81 26.42
CA GLU A 42 2.02 -4.36 26.15
C GLU A 42 1.85 -3.92 24.70
N LEU A 43 2.82 -3.19 24.13
CA LEU A 43 2.81 -2.79 22.74
C LEU A 43 2.88 -3.98 21.78
N GLU A 44 3.73 -4.97 22.06
CA GLU A 44 3.84 -6.19 21.28
C GLU A 44 2.54 -7.00 21.32
N ALA A 45 1.89 -7.12 22.47
CA ALA A 45 0.61 -7.81 22.61
C ALA A 45 -0.51 -7.11 21.83
N LEU A 46 -0.58 -5.78 21.88
CA LEU A 46 -1.55 -4.99 21.10
C LEU A 46 -1.30 -5.12 19.58
N TYR A 47 -0.04 -5.12 19.18
CA TYR A 47 0.33 -5.32 17.78
C TYR A 47 -0.08 -6.70 17.27
N ASP A 48 0.25 -7.76 18.02
CA ASP A 48 -0.09 -9.13 17.67
C ASP A 48 -1.60 -9.35 17.57
N GLU A 49 -2.38 -8.73 18.44
CA GLU A 49 -3.85 -8.76 18.36
C GLU A 49 -4.36 -7.98 17.14
N LEU A 50 -3.79 -6.81 16.87
CA LEU A 50 -4.16 -5.97 15.73
C LEU A 50 -3.99 -6.70 14.40
N ILE A 51 -2.83 -7.31 14.17
CA ILE A 51 -2.57 -8.03 12.91
C ILE A 51 -3.38 -9.30 12.73
N GLN A 52 -3.95 -9.85 13.83
CA GLN A 52 -4.83 -11.02 13.80
C GLN A 52 -6.32 -10.64 13.68
N THR A 53 -6.65 -9.35 13.73
CA THR A 53 -8.04 -8.89 13.59
C THR A 53 -8.61 -9.32 12.24
N PRO A 54 -9.78 -9.98 12.20
CA PRO A 54 -10.35 -10.47 10.96
C PRO A 54 -10.81 -9.32 10.04
N VAL A 55 -10.81 -9.59 8.75
CA VAL A 55 -11.45 -8.72 7.75
C VAL A 55 -12.96 -8.81 7.93
N ARG A 56 -13.64 -7.68 7.83
CA ARG A 56 -15.10 -7.60 7.94
C ARG A 56 -15.79 -8.27 6.75
N ASP A 57 -16.92 -8.88 6.99
CA ASP A 57 -17.72 -9.56 5.95
C ASP A 57 -18.23 -8.61 4.85
N ASP A 58 -18.37 -7.32 5.17
CA ASP A 58 -18.83 -6.28 4.23
C ASP A 58 -17.70 -5.60 3.45
N PHE A 59 -16.44 -6.04 3.62
CA PHE A 59 -15.32 -5.48 2.88
C PHE A 59 -15.43 -5.86 1.38
N PRO A 60 -15.47 -4.85 0.47
CA PRO A 60 -15.86 -5.09 -0.91
C PRO A 60 -14.75 -5.70 -1.79
N TYR A 61 -13.55 -5.87 -1.25
CA TYR A 61 -12.40 -6.36 -2.01
C TYR A 61 -12.03 -7.77 -1.59
N HIS A 62 -11.66 -8.60 -2.57
CA HIS A 62 -11.07 -9.90 -2.35
C HIS A 62 -9.56 -9.80 -2.56
N GLU A 63 -8.79 -9.87 -1.49
CA GLU A 63 -7.34 -9.66 -1.44
C GLU A 63 -6.60 -10.93 -0.99
N PRO A 64 -6.51 -11.95 -1.88
CA PRO A 64 -5.90 -13.21 -1.51
C PRO A 64 -4.39 -13.08 -1.35
N SER A 65 -3.82 -13.69 -0.30
CA SER A 65 -2.39 -13.74 -0.03
C SER A 65 -1.72 -15.03 -0.54
N GLU A 66 -2.49 -16.12 -0.59
CA GLU A 66 -1.97 -17.40 -1.05
C GLU A 66 -1.87 -17.46 -2.58
N LEU A 67 -0.74 -17.98 -3.10
CA LEU A 67 -0.47 -18.02 -4.54
C LEU A 67 -1.56 -18.74 -5.34
N VAL A 68 -2.16 -19.77 -4.77
CA VAL A 68 -3.26 -20.55 -5.40
C VAL A 68 -4.49 -19.66 -5.57
N GLU A 69 -4.86 -18.92 -4.54
CA GLU A 69 -6.00 -18.00 -4.52
C GLU A 69 -5.77 -16.80 -5.44
N ILE A 70 -4.55 -16.20 -5.41
CA ILE A 70 -4.14 -15.14 -6.34
C ILE A 70 -4.28 -15.62 -7.80
N ARG A 71 -3.88 -16.86 -8.09
CA ARG A 71 -4.02 -17.43 -9.43
C ARG A 71 -5.47 -17.65 -9.81
N ALA A 72 -6.31 -18.07 -8.88
CA ALA A 72 -7.75 -18.27 -9.11
C ALA A 72 -8.48 -16.93 -9.32
N ALA A 73 -8.10 -15.89 -8.58
CA ALA A 73 -8.70 -14.56 -8.69
C ALA A 73 -8.26 -13.77 -9.93
N ARG A 74 -7.21 -14.21 -10.64
CA ARG A 74 -6.73 -13.48 -11.83
C ARG A 74 -7.77 -13.54 -12.95
N PRO A 75 -8.03 -12.40 -13.64
CA PRO A 75 -8.91 -12.39 -14.80
C PRO A 75 -8.35 -13.29 -15.91
N GLU A 76 -9.23 -13.83 -16.75
CA GLU A 76 -8.82 -14.56 -17.94
C GLU A 76 -8.02 -13.67 -18.89
N GLY A 77 -7.09 -14.27 -19.62
CA GLY A 77 -6.29 -13.57 -20.61
C GLY A 77 -4.95 -14.25 -20.89
N PRO A 78 -4.27 -13.83 -21.94
CA PRO A 78 -2.99 -14.42 -22.32
C PRO A 78 -1.93 -14.13 -21.25
N ARG A 79 -1.22 -15.17 -20.84
CA ARG A 79 -0.11 -15.10 -19.87
C ARG A 79 1.25 -15.07 -20.55
N ARG A 80 1.28 -15.40 -21.82
CA ARG A 80 2.48 -15.34 -22.66
C ARG A 80 2.08 -14.78 -24.02
N TYR A 81 2.87 -13.85 -24.49
CA TYR A 81 2.75 -13.32 -25.84
C TYR A 81 3.80 -14.00 -26.71
N ALA A 82 3.37 -14.66 -27.77
CA ALA A 82 4.27 -15.30 -28.74
C ALA A 82 4.90 -14.24 -29.68
N THR A 83 5.53 -13.22 -29.11
CA THR A 83 6.24 -12.20 -29.86
C THR A 83 7.73 -12.45 -29.75
N THR A 84 8.36 -12.77 -30.85
CA THR A 84 9.82 -12.72 -30.96
C THR A 84 10.20 -11.28 -31.30
N LEU A 85 10.74 -10.57 -30.35
CA LEU A 85 11.33 -9.26 -30.59
C LEU A 85 12.79 -9.46 -31.01
N ASP A 86 13.19 -8.81 -32.09
CA ASP A 86 14.61 -8.72 -32.38
C ASP A 86 15.34 -7.91 -31.29
N ARG A 87 16.65 -8.12 -31.18
CA ARG A 87 17.46 -7.55 -30.10
C ARG A 87 17.42 -6.01 -30.05
N ASN A 88 17.39 -5.38 -31.23
CA ASN A 88 17.33 -3.92 -31.29
C ASN A 88 15.99 -3.39 -30.80
N THR A 89 14.90 -3.97 -31.25
CA THR A 89 13.53 -3.62 -30.77
C THR A 89 13.38 -3.83 -29.28
N GLN A 90 13.90 -4.94 -28.74
CA GLN A 90 13.89 -5.19 -27.30
C GLN A 90 14.69 -4.11 -26.54
N TYR A 91 15.90 -3.79 -27.04
CA TYR A 91 16.72 -2.73 -26.45
C TYR A 91 16.00 -1.39 -26.46
N GLN A 92 15.43 -0.95 -27.59
CA GLN A 92 14.73 0.34 -27.70
C GLN A 92 13.52 0.42 -26.76
N LYS A 93 12.74 -0.66 -26.65
CA LYS A 93 11.60 -0.71 -25.72
C LYS A 93 12.06 -0.62 -24.26
N THR A 94 13.09 -1.35 -23.89
CA THR A 94 13.64 -1.33 -22.52
C THR A 94 14.23 0.04 -22.21
N TYR A 95 15.02 0.60 -23.11
CA TYR A 95 15.62 1.92 -22.96
C TYR A 95 14.57 3.02 -22.84
N GLY A 96 13.54 3.00 -23.71
CA GLY A 96 12.41 3.93 -23.63
C GLY A 96 11.63 3.80 -22.31
N GLY A 97 11.44 2.58 -21.84
CA GLY A 97 10.81 2.32 -20.52
C GLY A 97 11.60 2.93 -19.36
N TRP A 98 12.94 2.79 -19.37
CA TRP A 98 13.79 3.39 -18.34
C TRP A 98 13.81 4.93 -18.41
N LEU A 99 13.87 5.51 -19.61
CA LEU A 99 13.78 6.96 -19.79
C LEU A 99 12.45 7.50 -19.33
N GLY A 100 11.34 6.83 -19.70
CA GLY A 100 9.99 7.21 -19.28
C GLY A 100 9.83 7.17 -17.76
N ARG A 101 10.39 6.13 -17.13
CA ARG A 101 10.39 6.03 -15.65
C ARG A 101 11.16 7.19 -15.00
N ALA A 102 12.38 7.46 -15.48
CA ALA A 102 13.21 8.56 -14.94
C ALA A 102 12.51 9.91 -15.11
N ALA A 103 11.94 10.19 -16.28
CA ALA A 103 11.19 11.41 -16.54
C ALA A 103 9.94 11.51 -15.65
N GLY A 104 9.18 10.42 -15.52
CA GLY A 104 8.00 10.38 -14.65
C GLY A 104 8.31 10.63 -13.18
N CYS A 105 9.38 10.02 -12.67
CA CYS A 105 9.85 10.27 -11.30
C CYS A 105 10.26 11.74 -11.10
N ALA A 106 10.97 12.33 -12.07
CA ALA A 106 11.36 13.74 -11.97
C ALA A 106 10.15 14.68 -12.02
N LEU A 107 9.19 14.43 -12.90
CA LEU A 107 7.96 15.23 -13.02
C LEU A 107 7.02 15.08 -11.82
N GLY A 108 6.94 13.88 -11.24
CA GLY A 108 6.08 13.62 -10.08
C GLY A 108 6.64 14.08 -8.75
N LYS A 109 7.96 14.30 -8.65
CA LYS A 109 8.61 14.67 -7.38
C LYS A 109 8.02 15.88 -6.68
N PRO A 110 7.67 16.99 -7.35
CA PRO A 110 7.09 18.17 -6.70
C PRO A 110 5.74 17.93 -6.02
N VAL A 111 5.00 16.91 -6.46
CA VAL A 111 3.64 16.59 -6.00
C VAL A 111 3.56 15.27 -5.24
N GLU A 112 4.70 14.67 -4.94
CA GLU A 112 4.77 13.40 -4.20
C GLU A 112 4.09 13.53 -2.84
N GLY A 113 3.20 12.58 -2.52
CA GLY A 113 2.41 12.59 -1.29
C GLY A 113 1.24 13.58 -1.26
N TRP A 114 0.96 14.26 -2.36
CA TRP A 114 -0.21 15.14 -2.43
C TRP A 114 -1.47 14.37 -2.81
N HIS A 115 -2.58 14.74 -2.17
CA HIS A 115 -3.89 14.26 -2.58
C HIS A 115 -4.25 14.82 -3.97
N ARG A 116 -5.05 14.05 -4.74
CA ARG A 116 -5.47 14.38 -6.11
C ARG A 116 -5.98 15.81 -6.24
N ASP A 117 -6.87 16.24 -5.36
CA ASP A 117 -7.51 17.57 -5.43
C ASP A 117 -6.47 18.70 -5.36
N ARG A 118 -5.41 18.51 -4.57
CA ARG A 118 -4.30 19.45 -4.49
C ARG A 118 -3.47 19.46 -5.77
N ILE A 119 -3.29 18.31 -6.39
CA ILE A 119 -2.59 18.21 -7.68
C ILE A 119 -3.39 18.90 -8.77
N ASP A 120 -4.70 18.65 -8.84
CA ASP A 120 -5.59 19.28 -9.80
C ASP A 120 -5.60 20.81 -9.65
N GLN A 121 -5.64 21.31 -8.41
CA GLN A 121 -5.54 22.74 -8.13
C GLN A 121 -4.19 23.33 -8.60
N TYR A 122 -3.08 22.64 -8.33
CA TYR A 122 -1.76 23.08 -8.76
C TYR A 122 -1.65 23.14 -10.29
N LEU A 123 -2.11 22.11 -10.98
CA LEU A 123 -2.11 22.07 -12.45
C LEU A 123 -3.01 23.15 -13.07
N SER A 124 -4.13 23.48 -12.44
CA SER A 124 -5.01 24.56 -12.91
C SER A 124 -4.35 25.94 -12.82
N LEU A 125 -3.43 26.14 -11.88
CA LEU A 125 -2.70 27.41 -11.72
C LEU A 125 -1.58 27.60 -12.76
N ILE A 126 -1.01 26.52 -13.29
CA ILE A 126 0.07 26.57 -14.28
C ILE A 126 -0.41 26.45 -15.72
N HIS A 127 -1.74 26.44 -15.94
CA HIS A 127 -2.38 26.46 -17.27
C HIS A 127 -1.92 25.34 -18.23
N ILE A 128 -1.70 24.14 -17.70
CA ILE A 128 -1.44 22.95 -18.49
C ILE A 128 -2.72 22.17 -18.74
#